data_62513307730d14c918d0b2bbb5090797
#
_entry.id   62513307730d14c918d0b2bbb5090797
#
_cell.length_a   1.000
_cell.length_b   1.000
_cell.length_c   1.000
_cell.angle_alpha   90.00
_cell.angle_beta   90.00
_cell.angle_gamma   90.00
#
_symmetry.space_group_name_H-M   'P 1'
#
loop_
_entity.id
_entity.type
_entity.pdbx_description
1 polymer ?
#
loop_
_entity_poly.entity_id
_entity_poly.type
_entity_poly.pdbx_seq_one_letter_code
_entity_poly.pdbx_strand_id
1 'polypeptide(L)'
;MEETLARRRFVVGYALAPKKQLSFIQPSLVGLACERGIDLVAIDTSRRLADQGPYDCVLHKFYGDDWKAQLVDFASQNPGVPIVDPPLAIQRLHNRISMLQVVSELEIHQERETFGIPSQVVIYNSSALSNFGVIGALRFPVIAKPLVADGSAKSHKMSLVFHREALLKLKPPLVLQEFVNHGGVIFKVYVVGDYVQCVKRKSLPDVSEEKLEHSMGSVAFSQVSNITMHNPADAEYYKRLDEVEMPPLSFLTKIASGLRRATGLRLFNFDMIRDVRAGNHYLVIDINYFPGYAKMPFYEKVLTDFFWKIVHEKKEQYTATSVVSNNECKHLSDNHNKLAEDTEEVG
;
A
#
# COMPACT_ATOMS: atom_id res chain seq x y z
N MET A 1 -4.72 -39.30 -31.51
CA MET A 1 -5.38 -38.74 -30.31
C MET A 1 -4.31 -37.99 -29.55
N GLU A 2 -4.24 -36.67 -29.73
CA GLU A 2 -3.39 -35.83 -28.93
C GLU A 2 -4.02 -35.72 -27.54
N GLU A 3 -3.41 -36.31 -26.54
CA GLU A 3 -3.70 -36.03 -25.15
C GLU A 3 -3.37 -34.56 -24.91
N THR A 4 -4.39 -33.72 -24.83
CA THR A 4 -4.31 -32.35 -24.37
C THR A 4 -3.88 -32.44 -22.92
N LEU A 5 -2.57 -32.35 -22.62
CA LEU A 5 -2.02 -32.19 -21.30
C LEU A 5 -2.75 -31.00 -20.68
N ALA A 6 -3.70 -31.29 -19.79
CA ALA A 6 -4.46 -30.28 -19.06
C ALA A 6 -3.43 -29.33 -18.39
N ARG A 7 -3.29 -28.12 -18.90
CA ARG A 7 -2.40 -27.12 -18.31
C ARG A 7 -2.79 -26.94 -16.85
N ARG A 8 -1.87 -27.19 -15.95
CA ARG A 8 -2.06 -26.98 -14.51
C ARG A 8 -2.60 -25.56 -14.28
N ARG A 9 -3.76 -25.47 -13.63
CA ARG A 9 -4.33 -24.19 -13.20
C ARG A 9 -3.67 -23.75 -11.89
N PHE A 10 -3.56 -22.44 -11.72
CA PHE A 10 -3.03 -21.84 -10.50
C PHE A 10 -4.17 -21.40 -9.58
N VAL A 11 -4.04 -21.66 -8.31
CA VAL A 11 -5.08 -21.33 -7.33
C VAL A 11 -4.62 -20.16 -6.44
N VAL A 12 -5.31 -19.03 -6.54
CA VAL A 12 -5.13 -17.88 -5.66
C VAL A 12 -6.24 -17.90 -4.61
N GLY A 13 -5.89 -18.32 -3.38
CA GLY A 13 -6.79 -18.26 -2.25
C GLY A 13 -6.95 -16.82 -1.76
N TYR A 14 -8.18 -16.36 -1.52
CA TYR A 14 -8.40 -15.02 -0.98
C TYR A 14 -9.22 -15.00 0.30
N ALA A 15 -8.75 -14.26 1.31
CA ALA A 15 -9.44 -13.97 2.57
C ALA A 15 -9.76 -12.48 2.66
N LEU A 16 -11.01 -12.11 2.38
CA LEU A 16 -11.48 -10.75 2.31
C LEU A 16 -12.81 -10.58 3.06
N ALA A 17 -12.97 -9.47 3.79
CA ALA A 17 -14.26 -9.14 4.39
C ALA A 17 -15.35 -8.99 3.30
N PRO A 18 -16.63 -9.31 3.58
CA PRO A 18 -17.69 -9.38 2.56
C PRO A 18 -17.79 -8.13 1.68
N LYS A 19 -17.73 -6.94 2.26
CA LYS A 19 -17.76 -5.68 1.51
C LYS A 19 -16.56 -5.53 0.57
N LYS A 20 -15.39 -5.97 0.99
CA LYS A 20 -14.17 -5.92 0.18
C LYS A 20 -14.22 -6.96 -0.92
N GLN A 21 -14.70 -8.15 -0.62
CA GLN A 21 -14.89 -9.22 -1.60
C GLN A 21 -15.82 -8.75 -2.73
N LEU A 22 -17.00 -8.25 -2.41
CA LEU A 22 -17.99 -7.73 -3.40
C LEU A 22 -17.40 -6.62 -4.28
N SER A 23 -16.54 -5.76 -3.73
CA SER A 23 -15.97 -4.64 -4.49
C SER A 23 -14.72 -5.01 -5.28
N PHE A 24 -14.07 -6.14 -5.00
CA PHE A 24 -12.79 -6.52 -5.60
C PHE A 24 -12.87 -7.78 -6.46
N ILE A 25 -13.54 -8.84 -5.99
CA ILE A 25 -13.74 -10.09 -6.72
C ILE A 25 -15.00 -9.94 -7.61
N GLN A 26 -14.88 -9.12 -8.64
CA GLN A 26 -15.98 -8.91 -9.59
C GLN A 26 -15.99 -10.00 -10.67
N PRO A 27 -17.15 -10.32 -11.28
CA PRO A 27 -17.25 -11.33 -12.33
C PRO A 27 -16.25 -11.12 -13.48
N SER A 28 -15.96 -9.86 -13.84
CA SER A 28 -14.98 -9.48 -14.87
C SER A 28 -13.56 -9.91 -14.50
N LEU A 29 -13.15 -9.71 -13.24
CA LEU A 29 -11.85 -10.15 -12.75
C LEU A 29 -11.76 -11.68 -12.74
N VAL A 30 -12.81 -12.36 -12.24
CA VAL A 30 -12.87 -13.83 -12.18
C VAL A 30 -12.80 -14.43 -13.57
N GLY A 31 -13.56 -13.89 -14.54
CA GLY A 31 -13.54 -14.35 -15.92
C GLY A 31 -12.16 -14.23 -16.55
N LEU A 32 -11.55 -13.04 -16.45
CA LEU A 32 -10.22 -12.81 -17.03
C LEU A 32 -9.12 -13.64 -16.37
N ALA A 33 -9.19 -13.85 -15.05
CA ALA A 33 -8.26 -14.75 -14.34
C ALA A 33 -8.43 -16.20 -14.81
N CYS A 34 -9.69 -16.67 -14.92
CA CYS A 34 -10.01 -18.02 -15.41
C CYS A 34 -9.48 -18.28 -16.83
N GLU A 35 -9.64 -17.34 -17.75
CA GLU A 35 -9.10 -17.42 -19.12
C GLU A 35 -7.59 -17.59 -19.14
N ARG A 36 -6.90 -17.06 -18.13
CA ARG A 36 -5.44 -17.20 -17.96
C ARG A 36 -5.03 -18.39 -17.13
N GLY A 37 -5.94 -19.28 -16.78
CA GLY A 37 -5.65 -20.46 -15.99
C GLY A 37 -5.42 -20.19 -14.52
N ILE A 38 -6.00 -19.10 -13.98
CA ILE A 38 -5.96 -18.74 -12.56
C ILE A 38 -7.37 -18.86 -11.97
N ASP A 39 -7.48 -19.64 -10.91
CA ASP A 39 -8.70 -19.78 -10.14
C ASP A 39 -8.63 -18.92 -8.87
N LEU A 40 -9.60 -18.01 -8.71
CA LEU A 40 -9.76 -17.21 -7.49
C LEU A 40 -10.70 -17.93 -6.54
N VAL A 41 -10.20 -18.42 -5.41
CA VAL A 41 -10.94 -19.27 -4.47
C VAL A 41 -11.07 -18.59 -3.11
N ALA A 42 -12.29 -18.48 -2.58
CA ALA A 42 -12.51 -17.93 -1.25
C ALA A 42 -11.96 -18.87 -0.17
N ILE A 43 -11.17 -18.32 0.74
CA ILE A 43 -10.70 -19.02 1.94
C ILE A 43 -11.78 -18.92 3.01
N ASP A 44 -12.15 -20.05 3.59
CA ASP A 44 -13.04 -20.10 4.74
C ASP A 44 -12.28 -19.71 6.01
N THR A 45 -12.51 -18.49 6.49
CA THR A 45 -11.81 -17.95 7.67
C THR A 45 -12.28 -18.56 9.00
N SER A 46 -13.33 -19.41 9.00
CA SER A 46 -13.75 -20.16 10.17
C SER A 46 -12.99 -21.47 10.37
N ARG A 47 -12.21 -21.89 9.36
CA ARG A 47 -11.38 -23.11 9.38
C ARG A 47 -9.89 -22.74 9.37
N ARG A 48 -9.04 -23.65 9.83
CA ARG A 48 -7.59 -23.44 9.74
C ARG A 48 -7.16 -23.29 8.29
N LEU A 49 -6.36 -22.27 8.02
CA LEU A 49 -5.85 -22.00 6.68
C LEU A 49 -4.99 -23.15 6.13
N ALA A 50 -4.19 -23.77 6.99
CA ALA A 50 -3.31 -24.89 6.62
C ALA A 50 -4.07 -26.16 6.19
N ASP A 51 -5.34 -26.30 6.59
CA ASP A 51 -6.19 -27.45 6.24
C ASP A 51 -6.97 -27.20 4.93
N GLN A 52 -6.69 -26.10 4.24
CA GLN A 52 -7.36 -25.70 3.00
C GLN A 52 -6.36 -25.56 1.84
N GLY A 53 -6.86 -25.58 0.63
CA GLY A 53 -6.03 -25.50 -0.58
C GLY A 53 -5.93 -26.82 -1.32
N PRO A 54 -4.89 -27.05 -2.12
CA PRO A 54 -3.62 -26.30 -2.16
C PRO A 54 -3.75 -24.93 -2.81
N TYR A 55 -2.98 -23.94 -2.33
CA TYR A 55 -2.90 -22.60 -2.91
C TYR A 55 -1.52 -22.34 -3.52
N ASP A 56 -1.49 -21.64 -4.66
CA ASP A 56 -0.25 -21.13 -5.27
C ASP A 56 0.08 -19.70 -4.79
N CYS A 57 -0.92 -18.97 -4.25
CA CYS A 57 -0.78 -17.67 -3.61
C CYS A 57 -1.92 -17.47 -2.60
N VAL A 58 -1.65 -16.79 -1.50
CA VAL A 58 -2.66 -16.36 -0.53
C VAL A 58 -2.75 -14.84 -0.54
N LEU A 59 -3.94 -14.33 -0.86
CA LEU A 59 -4.29 -12.90 -0.84
C LEU A 59 -5.19 -12.62 0.35
N HIS A 60 -4.88 -11.61 1.17
CA HIS A 60 -5.75 -11.33 2.31
C HIS A 60 -5.89 -9.83 2.62
N LYS A 61 -6.99 -9.50 3.30
CA LYS A 61 -7.19 -8.22 3.98
C LYS A 61 -8.01 -8.44 5.26
N PHE A 62 -7.47 -9.30 6.13
CA PHE A 62 -7.96 -9.50 7.49
C PHE A 62 -6.89 -9.08 8.49
N TYR A 63 -7.33 -8.66 9.65
CA TYR A 63 -6.51 -8.22 10.76
C TYR A 63 -6.88 -9.03 12.01
N GLY A 64 -6.02 -9.04 13.00
CA GLY A 64 -6.18 -9.75 14.25
C GLY A 64 -5.10 -10.81 14.45
N ASP A 65 -4.82 -11.11 15.74
CA ASP A 65 -3.72 -11.99 16.11
C ASP A 65 -3.98 -13.44 15.68
N ASP A 66 -5.22 -13.90 15.74
CA ASP A 66 -5.59 -15.27 15.29
C ASP A 66 -5.33 -15.46 13.80
N TRP A 67 -5.72 -14.49 12.97
CA TRP A 67 -5.46 -14.57 11.53
C TRP A 67 -3.97 -14.48 11.21
N LYS A 68 -3.25 -13.62 11.91
CA LYS A 68 -1.79 -13.51 11.79
C LYS A 68 -1.11 -14.84 12.16
N ALA A 69 -1.53 -15.49 13.25
CA ALA A 69 -1.02 -16.79 13.65
C ALA A 69 -1.28 -17.87 12.58
N GLN A 70 -2.48 -17.89 11.98
CA GLN A 70 -2.80 -18.82 10.89
C GLN A 70 -1.93 -18.59 9.64
N LEU A 71 -1.63 -17.33 9.29
CA LEU A 71 -0.74 -17.00 8.16
C LEU A 71 0.71 -17.44 8.44
N VAL A 72 1.20 -17.30 9.68
CA VAL A 72 2.53 -17.75 10.08
C VAL A 72 2.62 -19.29 10.04
N ASP A 73 1.60 -19.97 10.57
CA ASP A 73 1.51 -21.45 10.53
C ASP A 73 1.48 -21.94 9.07
N PHE A 74 0.63 -21.38 8.24
CA PHE A 74 0.56 -21.71 6.81
C PHE A 74 1.89 -21.48 6.09
N ALA A 75 2.56 -20.35 6.32
CA ALA A 75 3.84 -20.04 5.70
C ALA A 75 4.93 -21.04 6.09
N SER A 76 4.92 -21.50 7.34
CA SER A 76 5.88 -22.51 7.82
C SER A 76 5.72 -23.87 7.13
N GLN A 77 4.47 -24.26 6.84
CA GLN A 77 4.14 -25.52 6.18
C GLN A 77 4.24 -25.42 4.65
N ASN A 78 4.15 -24.20 4.10
CA ASN A 78 4.15 -23.92 2.66
C ASN A 78 5.16 -22.82 2.31
N PRO A 79 6.47 -23.00 2.55
CA PRO A 79 7.48 -21.94 2.44
C PRO A 79 7.61 -21.34 1.04
N GLY A 80 7.11 -22.06 0.03
CA GLY A 80 7.12 -21.54 -1.35
C GLY A 80 5.82 -20.85 -1.78
N VAL A 81 4.81 -20.69 -0.91
CA VAL A 81 3.55 -20.04 -1.28
C VAL A 81 3.58 -18.57 -0.83
N PRO A 82 3.57 -17.62 -1.76
CA PRO A 82 3.58 -16.20 -1.41
C PRO A 82 2.30 -15.79 -0.70
N ILE A 83 2.46 -15.04 0.40
CA ILE A 83 1.38 -14.35 1.09
C ILE A 83 1.41 -12.88 0.68
N VAL A 84 0.30 -12.36 0.21
CA VAL A 84 0.15 -10.98 -0.26
C VAL A 84 -0.82 -10.22 0.65
N ASP A 85 -0.33 -9.37 1.53
CA ASP A 85 1.08 -9.08 1.84
C ASP A 85 1.42 -9.57 3.25
N PRO A 86 2.72 -9.62 3.66
CA PRO A 86 3.09 -10.10 4.99
C PRO A 86 2.42 -9.29 6.12
N PRO A 87 1.89 -9.94 7.18
CA PRO A 87 1.19 -9.25 8.28
C PRO A 87 2.00 -8.14 8.95
N LEU A 88 3.31 -8.33 9.12
CA LEU A 88 4.21 -7.32 9.71
C LEU A 88 4.33 -6.08 8.83
N ALA A 89 4.37 -6.24 7.50
CA ALA A 89 4.39 -5.15 6.54
C ALA A 89 3.09 -4.31 6.63
N ILE A 90 1.95 -4.99 6.74
CA ILE A 90 0.64 -4.34 6.88
C ILE A 90 0.54 -3.60 8.21
N GLN A 91 1.01 -4.17 9.30
CA GLN A 91 0.94 -3.59 10.64
C GLN A 91 1.64 -2.22 10.73
N ARG A 92 2.71 -1.99 9.95
CA ARG A 92 3.41 -0.70 9.86
C ARG A 92 2.49 0.44 9.40
N LEU A 93 1.45 0.14 8.61
CA LEU A 93 0.52 1.15 8.13
C LEU A 93 -0.61 1.49 9.12
N HIS A 94 -0.77 0.73 10.20
CA HIS A 94 -1.83 0.97 11.17
C HIS A 94 -1.58 2.16 12.11
N ASN A 95 -0.37 2.71 12.10
CA ASN A 95 -0.01 3.93 12.82
C ASN A 95 0.46 5.00 11.83
N ARG A 96 -0.12 6.19 11.88
CA ARG A 96 0.14 7.27 10.92
C ARG A 96 1.57 7.79 10.94
N ILE A 97 2.28 7.63 12.05
CA ILE A 97 3.69 8.04 12.16
C ILE A 97 4.59 7.02 11.47
N SER A 98 4.51 5.74 11.87
CA SER A 98 5.33 4.69 11.25
C SER A 98 5.03 4.54 9.75
N MET A 99 3.77 4.78 9.33
CA MET A 99 3.37 4.81 7.94
C MET A 99 4.13 5.85 7.12
N LEU A 100 4.23 7.09 7.60
CA LEU A 100 4.87 8.19 6.86
C LEU A 100 6.36 8.30 7.13
N GLN A 101 6.86 7.75 8.23
CA GLN A 101 8.30 7.68 8.52
C GLN A 101 9.07 6.99 7.39
N VAL A 102 8.47 5.93 6.81
CA VAL A 102 9.06 5.22 5.66
C VAL A 102 9.35 6.16 4.48
N VAL A 103 8.49 7.17 4.26
CA VAL A 103 8.68 8.16 3.18
C VAL A 103 9.90 9.03 3.44
N SER A 104 10.11 9.43 4.70
CA SER A 104 11.25 10.27 5.10
C SER A 104 12.58 9.53 5.03
N GLU A 105 12.56 8.20 5.07
CA GLU A 105 13.75 7.33 4.98
C GLU A 105 14.13 7.00 3.52
N LEU A 106 13.30 7.39 2.53
CA LEU A 106 13.59 7.10 1.13
C LEU A 106 14.62 8.07 0.54
N GLU A 107 15.70 7.51 0.05
CA GLU A 107 16.70 8.24 -0.74
C GLU A 107 16.35 8.11 -2.24
N ILE A 108 15.72 9.12 -2.80
CA ILE A 108 15.36 9.18 -4.23
C ILE A 108 15.92 10.45 -4.82
N HIS A 109 16.92 10.28 -5.67
CA HIS A 109 17.50 11.41 -6.40
C HIS A 109 16.72 11.68 -7.68
N GLN A 110 16.22 12.91 -7.81
CA GLN A 110 15.58 13.48 -9.00
C GLN A 110 16.13 14.87 -9.24
N GLU A 111 16.19 15.28 -10.49
CA GLU A 111 16.76 16.60 -10.85
C GLU A 111 15.78 17.75 -10.63
N ARG A 112 14.48 17.50 -10.77
CA ARG A 112 13.44 18.56 -10.77
C ARG A 112 12.43 18.38 -9.66
N GLU A 113 11.89 17.18 -9.49
CA GLU A 113 10.86 16.91 -8.50
C GLU A 113 11.49 16.57 -7.16
N THR A 114 10.92 17.11 -6.11
CA THR A 114 11.26 16.77 -4.73
C THR A 114 10.03 16.18 -4.03
N PHE A 115 10.26 15.36 -3.01
CA PHE A 115 9.15 14.79 -2.22
C PHE A 115 9.50 14.72 -0.74
N GLY A 116 8.46 14.58 0.06
CA GLY A 116 8.57 14.44 1.51
C GLY A 116 7.21 14.16 2.12
N ILE A 117 7.06 14.53 3.38
CA ILE A 117 5.80 14.53 4.12
C ILE A 117 5.55 15.93 4.68
N PRO A 118 4.26 16.34 4.90
CA PRO A 118 4.00 17.58 5.61
C PRO A 118 4.52 17.50 7.03
N SER A 119 4.93 18.65 7.60
CA SER A 119 5.31 18.72 9.01
C SER A 119 4.20 18.19 9.89
N GLN A 120 4.54 17.37 10.89
CA GLN A 120 3.55 16.74 11.75
C GLN A 120 4.08 16.48 13.16
N VAL A 121 3.18 16.48 14.13
CA VAL A 121 3.46 16.12 15.52
C VAL A 121 2.42 15.16 16.05
N VAL A 122 2.84 14.29 16.98
CA VAL A 122 1.96 13.36 17.68
C VAL A 122 1.51 13.96 18.99
N ILE A 123 0.23 13.86 19.26
CA ILE A 123 -0.39 14.28 20.51
C ILE A 123 -0.98 13.06 21.20
N TYR A 124 -0.36 12.62 22.27
CA TYR A 124 -0.79 11.43 23.02
C TYR A 124 -1.84 11.74 24.09
N ASN A 125 -1.83 12.95 24.65
CA ASN A 125 -2.72 13.34 25.73
C ASN A 125 -3.16 14.80 25.59
N SER A 126 -4.20 15.18 26.30
CA SER A 126 -4.80 16.51 26.19
C SER A 126 -3.89 17.63 26.72
N SER A 127 -3.00 17.37 27.66
CA SER A 127 -2.06 18.39 28.16
C SER A 127 -1.07 18.84 27.10
N ALA A 128 -0.71 17.96 26.17
CA ALA A 128 0.18 18.28 25.04
C ALA A 128 -0.48 19.27 24.05
N LEU A 129 -1.82 19.35 24.00
CA LEU A 129 -2.55 20.32 23.16
C LEU A 129 -2.36 21.78 23.61
N SER A 130 -1.95 21.99 24.85
CA SER A 130 -1.64 23.32 25.40
C SER A 130 -0.14 23.64 25.40
N ASN A 131 0.71 22.67 25.01
CA ASN A 131 2.16 22.83 25.06
C ASN A 131 2.68 23.53 23.78
N PHE A 132 3.02 24.82 23.94
CA PHE A 132 3.57 25.64 22.85
C PHE A 132 4.87 25.12 22.26
N GLY A 133 5.72 24.45 23.04
CA GLY A 133 6.97 23.86 22.56
C GLY A 133 6.76 22.74 21.56
N VAL A 134 5.70 21.96 21.74
CA VAL A 134 5.35 20.82 20.84
C VAL A 134 4.65 21.31 19.58
N ILE A 135 3.69 22.22 19.71
CA ILE A 135 2.82 22.67 18.61
C ILE A 135 3.43 23.86 17.86
N GLY A 136 4.35 24.60 18.50
CA GLY A 136 4.90 25.84 17.99
C GLY A 136 5.63 25.74 16.65
N ALA A 137 6.11 24.56 16.30
CA ALA A 137 6.75 24.28 15.02
C ALA A 137 5.77 24.13 13.83
N LEU A 138 4.46 23.93 14.10
CA LEU A 138 3.46 23.74 13.06
C LEU A 138 2.87 25.06 12.58
N ARG A 139 2.69 25.15 11.25
CA ARG A 139 1.95 26.23 10.59
C ARG A 139 0.47 25.87 10.46
N PHE A 140 -0.40 26.79 10.83
CA PHE A 140 -1.85 26.61 10.63
C PHE A 140 -2.29 27.03 9.23
N PRO A 141 -3.37 26.42 8.74
CA PRO A 141 -4.20 25.40 9.37
C PRO A 141 -3.50 24.03 9.45
N VAL A 142 -3.99 23.17 10.36
CA VAL A 142 -3.52 21.79 10.49
C VAL A 142 -4.65 20.79 10.35
N ILE A 143 -4.34 19.58 9.89
CA ILE A 143 -5.28 18.46 9.90
C ILE A 143 -5.03 17.62 11.16
N ALA A 144 -6.05 17.50 12.00
CA ALA A 144 -6.06 16.53 13.10
C ALA A 144 -6.57 15.18 12.58
N LYS A 145 -5.73 14.15 12.70
CA LYS A 145 -6.02 12.78 12.26
C LYS A 145 -5.91 11.82 13.45
N PRO A 146 -6.82 10.86 13.66
CA PRO A 146 -6.60 9.81 14.65
C PRO A 146 -5.25 9.15 14.45
N LEU A 147 -4.51 8.83 15.52
CA LEU A 147 -3.20 8.20 15.41
C LEU A 147 -3.29 6.82 14.76
N VAL A 148 -4.33 6.06 15.08
CA VAL A 148 -4.60 4.74 14.51
C VAL A 148 -5.21 4.87 13.11
N ALA A 149 -4.66 4.12 12.15
CA ALA A 149 -5.05 4.10 10.74
C ALA A 149 -5.42 2.67 10.28
N ASP A 150 -6.27 1.99 11.05
CA ASP A 150 -6.68 0.61 10.85
C ASP A 150 -7.80 0.40 9.80
N GLY A 151 -8.25 1.49 9.15
CA GLY A 151 -9.35 1.46 8.19
C GLY A 151 -10.75 1.43 8.81
N SER A 152 -10.86 1.52 10.15
CA SER A 152 -12.14 1.65 10.83
C SER A 152 -12.81 3.01 10.56
N ALA A 153 -14.12 3.11 10.81
CA ALA A 153 -14.84 4.37 10.68
C ALA A 153 -14.27 5.48 11.60
N LYS A 154 -13.66 5.09 12.72
CA LYS A 154 -13.02 6.03 13.65
C LYS A 154 -11.74 6.62 13.07
N SER A 155 -10.94 5.82 12.36
CA SER A 155 -9.67 6.26 11.75
C SER A 155 -9.85 7.29 10.63
N HIS A 156 -11.07 7.44 10.13
CA HIS A 156 -11.43 8.41 9.08
C HIS A 156 -12.06 9.71 9.61
N LYS A 157 -12.25 9.85 10.93
CA LYS A 157 -12.76 11.09 11.52
C LYS A 157 -11.64 12.12 11.67
N MET A 158 -11.52 13.00 10.70
CA MET A 158 -10.49 14.04 10.64
C MET A 158 -11.12 15.42 10.83
N SER A 159 -10.29 16.40 11.20
CA SER A 159 -10.70 17.80 11.31
C SER A 159 -9.62 18.73 10.74
N LEU A 160 -10.05 19.70 9.97
CA LEU A 160 -9.21 20.84 9.59
C LEU A 160 -9.34 21.91 10.69
N VAL A 161 -8.24 22.27 11.31
CA VAL A 161 -8.18 23.18 12.47
C VAL A 161 -7.45 24.44 12.03
N PHE A 162 -8.11 25.58 12.14
CA PHE A 162 -7.59 26.85 11.66
C PHE A 162 -6.70 27.57 12.66
N HIS A 163 -7.00 27.46 13.96
CA HIS A 163 -6.28 28.18 15.01
C HIS A 163 -6.04 27.29 16.23
N ARG A 164 -5.07 27.68 17.05
CA ARG A 164 -4.62 26.91 18.22
C ARG A 164 -5.71 26.68 19.26
N GLU A 165 -6.56 27.65 19.47
CA GLU A 165 -7.64 27.58 20.46
C GLU A 165 -8.61 26.42 20.18
N ALA A 166 -8.79 26.10 18.91
CA ALA A 166 -9.65 24.99 18.49
C ALA A 166 -9.05 23.60 18.78
N LEU A 167 -7.74 23.50 19.02
CA LEU A 167 -7.08 22.24 19.38
C LEU A 167 -7.58 21.68 20.70
N LEU A 168 -7.96 22.53 21.66
CA LEU A 168 -8.43 22.12 22.99
C LEU A 168 -9.72 21.26 22.95
N LYS A 169 -10.45 21.29 21.84
CA LYS A 169 -11.66 20.49 21.62
C LYS A 169 -11.36 19.08 21.06
N LEU A 170 -10.11 18.81 20.70
CA LEU A 170 -9.70 17.53 20.11
C LEU A 170 -9.51 16.45 21.19
N LYS A 171 -9.63 15.20 20.79
CA LYS A 171 -9.49 14.04 21.67
C LYS A 171 -8.28 13.19 21.23
N PRO A 172 -7.14 13.30 21.90
CA PRO A 172 -5.99 12.43 21.66
C PRO A 172 -6.29 10.94 21.93
N PRO A 173 -5.51 9.99 21.39
CA PRO A 173 -4.27 10.21 20.64
C PRO A 173 -4.53 10.57 19.17
N LEU A 174 -3.81 11.56 18.68
CA LEU A 174 -3.94 12.03 17.30
C LEU A 174 -2.60 12.55 16.72
N VAL A 175 -2.58 12.76 15.41
CA VAL A 175 -1.51 13.46 14.69
C VAL A 175 -2.05 14.81 14.24
N LEU A 176 -1.32 15.89 14.52
CA LEU A 176 -1.51 17.18 13.87
C LEU A 176 -0.53 17.27 12.70
N GLN A 177 -1.04 17.44 11.50
CA GLN A 177 -0.27 17.54 10.27
C GLN A 177 -0.57 18.88 9.58
N GLU A 178 0.46 19.60 9.16
CA GLU A 178 0.27 20.85 8.41
C GLU A 178 -0.61 20.61 7.16
N PHE A 179 -1.57 21.50 6.96
CA PHE A 179 -2.34 21.56 5.72
C PHE A 179 -1.57 22.41 4.70
N VAL A 180 -1.20 21.79 3.60
CA VAL A 180 -0.51 22.47 2.50
C VAL A 180 -1.50 22.71 1.38
N ASN A 181 -1.58 23.94 0.89
CA ASN A 181 -2.39 24.29 -0.27
C ASN A 181 -1.89 23.53 -1.51
N HIS A 182 -2.80 22.87 -2.20
CA HIS A 182 -2.48 21.90 -3.26
C HIS A 182 -3.48 21.92 -4.43
N GLY A 183 -4.17 23.06 -4.65
CA GLY A 183 -5.13 23.23 -5.73
C GLY A 183 -6.38 22.37 -5.60
N GLY A 184 -6.66 21.83 -4.41
CA GLY A 184 -7.79 20.92 -4.17
C GLY A 184 -7.64 19.54 -4.82
N VAL A 185 -6.44 19.12 -5.22
CA VAL A 185 -6.19 17.88 -5.97
C VAL A 185 -5.28 16.93 -5.20
N ILE A 186 -5.71 15.68 -5.04
CA ILE A 186 -4.88 14.57 -4.57
C ILE A 186 -4.49 13.71 -5.78
N PHE A 187 -3.23 13.35 -5.87
CA PHE A 187 -2.71 12.31 -6.75
C PHE A 187 -2.74 10.98 -6.01
N LYS A 188 -3.68 10.13 -6.40
CA LYS A 188 -3.78 8.78 -5.84
C LYS A 188 -3.00 7.81 -6.69
N VAL A 189 -1.90 7.30 -6.16
CA VAL A 189 -0.98 6.41 -6.85
C VAL A 189 -1.23 4.98 -6.42
N TYR A 190 -1.79 4.18 -7.32
CA TYR A 190 -2.00 2.74 -7.12
C TYR A 190 -0.73 1.98 -7.45
N VAL A 191 -0.38 1.01 -6.62
CA VAL A 191 0.76 0.11 -6.80
C VAL A 191 0.27 -1.33 -6.74
N VAL A 192 0.59 -2.09 -7.79
CA VAL A 192 0.27 -3.51 -7.93
C VAL A 192 1.55 -4.22 -8.41
N GLY A 193 2.34 -4.73 -7.46
CA GLY A 193 3.69 -5.19 -7.77
C GLY A 193 4.55 -4.08 -8.37
N ASP A 194 5.00 -4.25 -9.62
CA ASP A 194 5.79 -3.25 -10.34
C ASP A 194 4.93 -2.24 -11.11
N TYR A 195 3.64 -2.50 -11.23
CA TYR A 195 2.73 -1.62 -11.94
C TYR A 195 2.36 -0.42 -11.08
N VAL A 196 2.45 0.77 -11.67
CA VAL A 196 2.15 2.04 -11.01
C VAL A 196 1.17 2.83 -11.87
N GLN A 197 0.07 3.26 -11.29
CA GLN A 197 -0.90 4.13 -11.94
C GLN A 197 -1.37 5.24 -11.03
N CYS A 198 -1.31 6.46 -11.53
CA CYS A 198 -1.79 7.64 -10.83
C CYS A 198 -3.13 8.09 -11.41
N VAL A 199 -4.04 8.49 -10.51
CA VAL A 199 -5.29 9.17 -10.86
C VAL A 199 -5.46 10.41 -10.00
N LYS A 200 -6.05 11.47 -10.56
CA LYS A 200 -6.42 12.66 -9.81
C LYS A 200 -7.72 12.41 -9.03
N ARG A 201 -7.80 12.96 -7.83
CA ARG A 201 -9.00 12.93 -6.98
C ARG A 201 -9.24 14.29 -6.37
N LYS A 202 -10.51 14.60 -6.10
CA LYS A 202 -10.92 15.78 -5.36
C LYS A 202 -10.35 15.75 -3.95
N SER A 203 -9.89 16.90 -3.48
CA SER A 203 -9.39 17.14 -2.14
C SER A 203 -10.10 18.33 -1.49
N LEU A 204 -9.68 18.67 -0.27
CA LEU A 204 -10.10 19.91 0.37
C LEU A 204 -9.63 21.12 -0.46
N PRO A 205 -10.45 22.16 -0.59
CA PRO A 205 -10.03 23.38 -1.27
C PRO A 205 -8.92 24.07 -0.50
N ASP A 206 -8.13 24.82 -1.21
CA ASP A 206 -7.08 25.66 -0.64
C ASP A 206 -7.67 26.65 0.40
N VAL A 207 -6.87 26.96 1.39
CA VAL A 207 -7.20 27.93 2.44
C VAL A 207 -6.44 29.22 2.13
N SER A 208 -7.17 30.30 1.81
CA SER A 208 -6.61 31.63 1.65
C SER A 208 -6.27 32.25 3.01
N GLU A 209 -5.39 33.25 3.03
CA GLU A 209 -5.07 34.01 4.23
C GLU A 209 -6.31 34.66 4.84
N GLU A 210 -7.15 35.28 4.02
CA GLU A 210 -8.44 35.86 4.43
C GLU A 210 -9.34 34.81 5.09
N LYS A 211 -9.44 33.62 4.51
CA LYS A 211 -10.22 32.51 5.10
C LYS A 211 -9.62 32.04 6.42
N LEU A 212 -8.30 32.03 6.53
CA LEU A 212 -7.62 31.67 7.79
C LEU A 212 -7.92 32.68 8.88
N GLU A 213 -7.87 33.99 8.59
CA GLU A 213 -8.16 35.06 9.54
C GLU A 213 -9.62 35.05 10.04
N HIS A 214 -10.58 34.77 9.15
CA HIS A 214 -12.01 34.82 9.47
C HIS A 214 -12.60 33.47 9.95
N SER A 215 -11.87 32.36 9.80
CA SER A 215 -12.37 31.03 10.17
C SER A 215 -12.08 30.74 11.65
N MET A 216 -13.12 30.71 12.46
CA MET A 216 -13.00 30.30 13.86
C MET A 216 -13.28 28.82 14.05
N GLY A 217 -12.39 28.10 14.75
CA GLY A 217 -12.63 26.74 15.17
C GLY A 217 -12.04 25.65 14.27
N SER A 218 -12.82 24.61 14.04
CA SER A 218 -12.41 23.45 13.22
C SER A 218 -13.58 22.93 12.40
N VAL A 219 -13.27 22.35 11.24
CA VAL A 219 -14.24 21.70 10.34
C VAL A 219 -13.95 20.20 10.30
N ALA A 220 -14.91 19.40 10.77
CA ALA A 220 -14.82 17.94 10.70
C ALA A 220 -15.07 17.45 9.27
N PHE A 221 -14.30 16.47 8.84
CA PHE A 221 -14.50 15.81 7.54
C PHE A 221 -14.13 14.33 7.60
N SER A 222 -14.65 13.56 6.67
CA SER A 222 -14.28 12.15 6.49
C SER A 222 -14.09 11.90 5.01
N GLN A 223 -13.04 11.16 4.64
CA GLN A 223 -12.74 10.69 3.28
C GLN A 223 -13.20 11.60 2.13
N VAL A 224 -12.52 12.73 1.95
CA VAL A 224 -12.82 13.71 0.88
C VAL A 224 -12.80 13.07 -0.52
N SER A 225 -11.96 12.07 -0.74
CA SER A 225 -11.83 11.37 -2.02
C SER A 225 -13.02 10.50 -2.43
N ASN A 226 -14.02 10.35 -1.56
CA ASN A 226 -15.24 9.57 -1.83
C ASN A 226 -16.50 10.44 -2.05
N ILE A 227 -16.37 11.76 -2.06
CA ILE A 227 -17.50 12.65 -2.37
C ILE A 227 -17.86 12.41 -3.84
N THR A 228 -18.92 11.64 -4.04
CA THR A 228 -19.56 11.46 -5.35
C THR A 228 -20.45 12.66 -5.64
N MET A 229 -20.46 13.08 -6.88
CA MET A 229 -21.01 14.32 -7.36
C MET A 229 -22.47 14.29 -7.77
N HIS A 230 -23.19 15.33 -7.37
CA HIS A 230 -24.49 15.66 -7.95
C HIS A 230 -24.76 17.18 -8.04
N ASN A 231 -23.71 18.04 -8.06
CA ASN A 231 -23.91 19.48 -8.13
C ASN A 231 -23.31 20.08 -9.41
N PRO A 232 -23.95 21.06 -10.07
CA PRO A 232 -23.42 21.76 -11.26
C PRO A 232 -22.07 22.47 -11.02
N ALA A 233 -21.82 22.96 -9.79
CA ALA A 233 -20.51 23.50 -9.39
C ALA A 233 -19.37 22.47 -9.50
N ASP A 234 -19.69 21.21 -9.55
CA ASP A 234 -18.75 20.12 -9.71
C ASP A 234 -18.24 19.99 -11.15
N ALA A 235 -18.99 20.41 -12.18
CA ALA A 235 -18.56 20.37 -13.59
C ALA A 235 -17.36 21.31 -13.85
N GLU A 236 -17.37 22.51 -13.27
CA GLU A 236 -16.24 23.46 -13.36
C GLU A 236 -15.01 22.92 -12.62
N TYR A 237 -15.22 22.26 -11.49
CA TYR A 237 -14.15 21.65 -10.74
C TYR A 237 -13.48 20.50 -11.53
N TYR A 238 -14.25 19.66 -12.26
CA TYR A 238 -13.65 18.60 -13.08
C TYR A 238 -12.87 19.14 -14.25
N LYS A 239 -13.33 20.22 -14.86
CA LYS A 239 -12.58 20.92 -15.88
C LYS A 239 -11.20 21.37 -15.36
N ARG A 240 -11.16 21.91 -14.13
CA ARG A 240 -9.90 22.26 -13.44
C ARG A 240 -9.04 21.03 -13.09
N LEU A 241 -9.66 19.90 -12.72
CA LEU A 241 -8.92 18.64 -12.49
C LEU A 241 -8.19 18.18 -13.76
N ASP A 242 -8.83 18.30 -14.92
CA ASP A 242 -8.21 17.88 -16.19
C ASP A 242 -7.03 18.78 -16.55
N GLU A 243 -7.08 20.07 -16.20
CA GLU A 243 -6.01 21.04 -16.44
C GLU A 243 -4.76 20.84 -15.54
N VAL A 244 -4.91 20.17 -14.38
CA VAL A 244 -3.78 19.92 -13.49
C VAL A 244 -2.83 18.90 -14.11
N GLU A 245 -1.58 19.27 -14.28
CA GLU A 245 -0.55 18.39 -14.81
C GLU A 245 -0.28 17.20 -13.87
N MET A 246 -0.15 16.01 -14.46
CA MET A 246 0.19 14.80 -13.73
C MET A 246 1.67 14.82 -13.32
N PRO A 247 2.01 14.30 -12.13
CA PRO A 247 3.41 14.04 -11.79
C PRO A 247 4.06 13.12 -12.83
N PRO A 248 5.37 13.31 -13.14
CA PRO A 248 6.07 12.42 -14.08
C PRO A 248 6.00 10.95 -13.64
N LEU A 249 5.66 10.06 -14.59
CA LEU A 249 5.52 8.63 -14.27
C LEU A 249 6.84 8.02 -13.74
N SER A 250 7.98 8.46 -14.26
CA SER A 250 9.30 8.04 -13.79
C SER A 250 9.52 8.37 -12.31
N PHE A 251 9.09 9.56 -11.88
CA PHE A 251 9.14 10.00 -10.49
C PHE A 251 8.24 9.15 -9.60
N LEU A 252 6.97 8.96 -10.01
CA LEU A 252 6.02 8.10 -9.29
C LEU A 252 6.52 6.66 -9.14
N THR A 253 7.10 6.11 -10.21
CA THR A 253 7.64 4.75 -10.21
C THR A 253 8.81 4.60 -9.24
N LYS A 254 9.68 5.60 -9.14
CA LYS A 254 10.79 5.59 -8.17
C LYS A 254 10.27 5.61 -6.72
N ILE A 255 9.30 6.49 -6.41
CA ILE A 255 8.67 6.52 -5.07
C ILE A 255 7.99 5.18 -4.77
N ALA A 256 7.16 4.68 -5.69
CA ALA A 256 6.46 3.41 -5.52
C ALA A 256 7.42 2.23 -5.29
N SER A 257 8.50 2.16 -6.06
CA SER A 257 9.55 1.14 -5.90
C SER A 257 10.30 1.26 -4.58
N GLY A 258 10.62 2.49 -4.15
CA GLY A 258 11.20 2.77 -2.83
C GLY A 258 10.28 2.34 -1.70
N LEU A 259 9.03 2.75 -1.72
CA LEU A 259 8.02 2.36 -0.73
C LEU A 259 7.81 0.85 -0.70
N ARG A 260 7.73 0.19 -1.85
CA ARG A 260 7.59 -1.27 -1.93
C ARG A 260 8.75 -1.99 -1.24
N ARG A 261 10.00 -1.57 -1.51
CA ARG A 261 11.18 -2.16 -0.87
C ARG A 261 11.21 -1.91 0.63
N ALA A 262 10.94 -0.69 1.06
CA ALA A 262 10.99 -0.30 2.47
C ALA A 262 9.87 -0.89 3.32
N THR A 263 8.67 -1.06 2.76
CA THR A 263 7.51 -1.63 3.46
C THR A 263 7.39 -3.15 3.31
N GLY A 264 7.87 -3.72 2.22
CA GLY A 264 7.61 -5.12 1.83
C GLY A 264 6.23 -5.34 1.22
N LEU A 265 5.45 -4.28 0.96
CA LEU A 265 4.11 -4.37 0.40
C LEU A 265 4.14 -4.48 -1.13
N ARG A 266 3.25 -5.29 -1.67
CA ARG A 266 3.04 -5.46 -3.12
C ARG A 266 1.72 -4.83 -3.59
N LEU A 267 0.73 -4.72 -2.69
CA LEU A 267 -0.59 -4.16 -2.97
C LEU A 267 -0.90 -2.98 -2.07
N PHE A 268 -0.67 -1.77 -2.55
CA PHE A 268 -0.96 -0.57 -1.77
C PHE A 268 -1.30 0.62 -2.69
N ASN A 269 -1.73 1.71 -2.12
CA ASN A 269 -1.68 3.02 -2.75
C ASN A 269 -1.05 4.02 -1.78
N PHE A 270 -0.52 5.08 -2.33
CA PHE A 270 -0.22 6.28 -1.56
C PHE A 270 -0.93 7.49 -2.15
N ASP A 271 -1.34 8.38 -1.28
CA ASP A 271 -1.97 9.63 -1.64
C ASP A 271 -0.95 10.77 -1.51
N MET A 272 -0.81 11.57 -2.56
CA MET A 272 0.20 12.60 -2.67
C MET A 272 -0.44 13.91 -3.12
N ILE A 273 0.04 15.02 -2.59
CA ILE A 273 -0.35 16.39 -2.99
C ILE A 273 0.86 17.12 -3.59
N ARG A 274 0.60 18.14 -4.41
CA ARG A 274 1.63 19.04 -4.93
C ARG A 274 1.49 20.39 -4.24
N ASP A 275 2.55 20.86 -3.60
CA ASP A 275 2.58 22.19 -3.00
C ASP A 275 2.47 23.27 -4.11
N VAL A 276 1.39 24.05 -4.05
CA VAL A 276 1.16 25.11 -5.06
C VAL A 276 2.20 26.22 -5.01
N ARG A 277 2.89 26.39 -3.88
CA ARG A 277 3.93 27.41 -3.69
C ARG A 277 5.26 26.98 -4.32
N ALA A 278 5.61 25.72 -4.19
CA ALA A 278 6.87 25.17 -4.69
C ALA A 278 6.74 24.56 -6.11
N GLY A 279 5.54 24.19 -6.53
CA GLY A 279 5.19 23.71 -7.87
C GLY A 279 5.69 22.31 -8.22
N ASN A 280 6.93 21.97 -7.90
CA ASN A 280 7.56 20.67 -8.13
C ASN A 280 7.87 19.89 -6.83
N HIS A 281 7.36 20.35 -5.71
CA HIS A 281 7.48 19.69 -4.43
C HIS A 281 6.21 18.90 -4.12
N TYR A 282 6.36 17.58 -3.89
CA TYR A 282 5.26 16.66 -3.65
C TYR A 282 5.32 16.12 -2.23
N LEU A 283 4.17 15.97 -1.60
CA LEU A 283 4.06 15.50 -0.21
C LEU A 283 3.17 14.26 -0.15
N VAL A 284 3.71 13.17 0.35
CA VAL A 284 2.93 11.96 0.64
C VAL A 284 2.18 12.18 1.95
N ILE A 285 0.86 12.03 1.90
CA ILE A 285 -0.03 12.33 3.03
C ILE A 285 -0.73 11.11 3.63
N ASP A 286 -0.72 9.99 2.90
CA ASP A 286 -1.33 8.72 3.36
C ASP A 286 -0.83 7.54 2.53
N ILE A 287 -0.74 6.34 3.17
CA ILE A 287 -0.44 5.07 2.50
C ILE A 287 -1.47 4.05 2.97
N ASN A 288 -2.11 3.36 2.03
CA ASN A 288 -3.16 2.40 2.37
C ASN A 288 -2.85 1.03 1.78
N TYR A 289 -2.91 -0.01 2.62
CA TYR A 289 -2.84 -1.40 2.19
C TYR A 289 -4.09 -1.81 1.43
N PHE A 290 -3.88 -2.51 0.35
CA PHE A 290 -4.90 -3.14 -0.48
C PHE A 290 -6.13 -2.23 -0.70
N PRO A 291 -5.98 -1.12 -1.45
CA PRO A 291 -7.03 -0.13 -1.66
C PRO A 291 -8.19 -0.67 -2.50
N GLY A 292 -9.18 0.19 -2.81
CA GLY A 292 -10.27 -0.13 -3.72
C GLY A 292 -9.82 -0.12 -5.18
N TYR A 293 -9.17 -1.17 -5.64
CA TYR A 293 -8.62 -1.29 -7.00
C TYR A 293 -9.68 -1.19 -8.12
N ALA A 294 -10.93 -1.58 -7.88
CA ALA A 294 -12.01 -1.41 -8.87
C ALA A 294 -12.22 0.04 -9.35
N LYS A 295 -11.62 1.02 -8.62
CA LYS A 295 -11.59 2.43 -9.04
C LYS A 295 -10.36 2.79 -9.89
N MET A 296 -9.44 1.86 -10.10
CA MET A 296 -8.27 2.00 -10.95
C MET A 296 -8.65 1.57 -12.38
N PRO A 297 -8.32 2.35 -13.41
CA PRO A 297 -8.50 1.92 -14.81
C PRO A 297 -7.82 0.58 -15.08
N PHE A 298 -8.50 -0.29 -15.83
CA PHE A 298 -7.99 -1.61 -16.22
C PHE A 298 -7.56 -2.54 -15.07
N TYR A 299 -8.20 -2.38 -13.88
CA TYR A 299 -7.76 -3.11 -12.69
C TYR A 299 -7.77 -4.63 -12.86
N GLU A 300 -8.72 -5.19 -13.64
CA GLU A 300 -8.83 -6.61 -13.89
C GLU A 300 -7.57 -7.15 -14.59
N LYS A 301 -7.15 -6.47 -15.67
CA LYS A 301 -5.96 -6.85 -16.41
C LYS A 301 -4.71 -6.74 -15.54
N VAL A 302 -4.57 -5.63 -14.84
CA VAL A 302 -3.39 -5.36 -13.99
C VAL A 302 -3.27 -6.39 -12.87
N LEU A 303 -4.37 -6.73 -12.21
CA LEU A 303 -4.36 -7.74 -11.15
C LEU A 303 -4.16 -9.15 -11.67
N THR A 304 -4.73 -9.48 -12.81
CA THR A 304 -4.50 -10.78 -13.44
C THR A 304 -3.05 -10.95 -13.89
N ASP A 305 -2.43 -9.89 -14.44
CA ASP A 305 -1.00 -9.87 -14.77
C ASP A 305 -0.13 -10.03 -13.49
N PHE A 306 -0.51 -9.38 -12.40
CA PHE A 306 0.16 -9.50 -11.11
C PHE A 306 0.08 -10.91 -10.53
N PHE A 307 -1.11 -11.53 -10.51
CA PHE A 307 -1.26 -12.92 -10.06
C PHE A 307 -0.46 -13.86 -10.92
N TRP A 308 -0.52 -13.70 -12.24
CA TRP A 308 0.29 -14.49 -13.16
C TRP A 308 1.78 -14.41 -12.85
N LYS A 309 2.30 -13.20 -12.64
CA LYS A 309 3.70 -12.98 -12.30
C LYS A 309 4.08 -13.66 -10.98
N ILE A 310 3.31 -13.45 -9.91
CA ILE A 310 3.58 -14.01 -8.59
C ILE A 310 3.65 -15.54 -8.61
N VAL A 311 2.72 -16.21 -9.27
CA VAL A 311 2.70 -17.68 -9.28
C VAL A 311 3.81 -18.29 -10.17
N HIS A 312 4.39 -17.49 -11.10
CA HIS A 312 5.49 -17.94 -11.96
C HIS A 312 6.87 -17.58 -11.40
N GLU A 313 7.05 -16.47 -10.73
CA GLU A 313 8.29 -16.11 -10.03
C GLU A 313 8.75 -17.22 -9.06
N LYS A 314 7.79 -17.92 -8.46
CA LYS A 314 8.02 -19.09 -7.63
C LYS A 314 8.78 -20.21 -8.35
N LYS A 315 8.48 -20.47 -9.63
CA LYS A 315 9.11 -21.56 -10.38
C LYS A 315 10.59 -21.29 -10.65
N GLU A 316 10.94 -20.06 -10.96
CA GLU A 316 12.32 -19.69 -11.29
C GLU A 316 13.25 -19.77 -10.08
N GLN A 317 12.77 -19.38 -8.88
CA GLN A 317 13.53 -19.49 -7.64
C GLN A 317 13.79 -20.96 -7.24
N TYR A 318 12.82 -21.86 -7.41
CA TYR A 318 13.00 -23.28 -7.09
C TYR A 318 13.93 -23.98 -8.10
N THR A 319 13.86 -23.66 -9.38
CA THR A 319 14.78 -24.19 -10.38
C THR A 319 16.20 -23.69 -10.17
N ALA A 320 16.39 -22.41 -9.82
CA ALA A 320 17.70 -21.86 -9.50
C ALA A 320 18.33 -22.51 -8.25
N THR A 321 17.55 -22.71 -7.18
CA THR A 321 18.05 -23.32 -5.94
C THR A 321 18.35 -24.81 -6.11
N SER A 322 17.55 -25.54 -6.90
CA SER A 322 17.80 -26.96 -7.20
C SER A 322 19.01 -27.19 -8.10
N VAL A 323 19.32 -26.24 -8.99
CA VAL A 323 20.52 -26.28 -9.84
C VAL A 323 21.79 -26.01 -9.01
N VAL A 324 21.74 -25.09 -8.04
CA VAL A 324 22.87 -24.78 -7.15
C VAL A 324 23.16 -25.97 -6.23
N SER A 325 22.14 -26.57 -5.60
CA SER A 325 22.34 -27.76 -4.73
C SER A 325 22.81 -28.99 -5.48
N ASN A 326 22.41 -29.20 -6.74
CA ASN A 326 22.93 -30.30 -7.56
C ASN A 326 24.36 -30.08 -8.02
N ASN A 327 24.81 -28.83 -8.19
CA ASN A 327 26.21 -28.54 -8.52
C ASN A 327 27.12 -28.66 -7.28
N GLU A 328 26.67 -28.30 -6.09
CA GLU A 328 27.43 -28.53 -4.84
C GLU A 328 27.57 -30.02 -4.51
N CYS A 329 26.51 -30.83 -4.72
CA CYS A 329 26.62 -32.28 -4.56
C CYS A 329 27.56 -32.96 -5.57
N LYS A 330 27.66 -32.48 -6.83
CA LYS A 330 28.61 -32.97 -7.81
C LYS A 330 30.05 -32.62 -7.44
N HIS A 331 30.32 -31.41 -7.00
CA HIS A 331 31.66 -31.00 -6.55
C HIS A 331 32.16 -31.75 -5.31
N LEU A 332 31.25 -32.17 -4.43
CA LEU A 332 31.60 -32.99 -3.25
C LEU A 332 31.88 -34.44 -3.64
N SER A 333 31.19 -35.00 -4.62
CA SER A 333 31.47 -36.35 -5.14
C SER A 333 32.78 -36.46 -5.96
N ASP A 334 33.11 -35.42 -6.74
CA ASP A 334 34.35 -35.38 -7.53
C ASP A 334 35.60 -35.16 -6.63
N ASN A 335 35.48 -34.46 -5.51
CA ASN A 335 36.58 -34.33 -4.55
C ASN A 335 36.80 -35.60 -3.70
N HIS A 336 35.76 -36.42 -3.46
CA HIS A 336 35.94 -37.70 -2.76
C HIS A 336 36.61 -38.74 -3.63
N ASN A 337 36.36 -38.76 -4.92
CA ASN A 337 37.04 -39.68 -5.87
C ASN A 337 38.49 -39.30 -6.10
N LYS A 338 38.86 -38.00 -6.09
CA LYS A 338 40.28 -37.58 -6.21
C LYS A 338 41.14 -37.93 -4.99
N LEU A 339 40.56 -37.93 -3.77
CA LEU A 339 41.28 -38.34 -2.58
C LEU A 339 41.49 -39.83 -2.41
N ALA A 340 40.72 -40.66 -3.14
CA ALA A 340 40.85 -42.11 -3.14
C ALA A 340 41.93 -42.62 -4.13
N GLU A 341 42.25 -41.88 -5.19
CA GLU A 341 43.29 -42.26 -6.17
C GLU A 341 44.70 -41.89 -5.71
N ASP A 342 44.89 -40.89 -4.83
CA ASP A 342 46.22 -40.47 -4.32
C ASP A 342 46.75 -41.33 -3.15
N THR A 343 46.00 -42.34 -2.67
CA THR A 343 46.42 -43.23 -1.57
C THR A 343 46.92 -44.61 -1.99
N GLU A 344 46.91 -44.96 -3.29
CA GLU A 344 47.40 -46.26 -3.77
C GLU A 344 48.81 -46.25 -4.39
N GLU A 345 49.55 -45.11 -4.41
CA GLU A 345 50.91 -45.05 -5.00
C GLU A 345 52.04 -44.90 -3.98
N VAL A 346 51.87 -45.20 -2.69
CA VAL A 346 52.96 -45.27 -1.74
C VAL A 346 52.79 -46.51 -0.86
N GLY A 347 53.23 -47.67 -1.44
CA GLY A 347 53.37 -48.93 -0.69
C GLY A 347 54.33 -49.83 -1.39
#